data_3db20ba861eb8acefc3bbf2043fec1be
#
_entry.id   3db20ba861eb8acefc3bbf2043fec1be
#
_cell.length_a   1.000
_cell.length_b   1.000
_cell.length_c   1.000
_cell.angle_alpha   90.00
_cell.angle_beta   90.00
_cell.angle_gamma   90.00
#
_symmetry.space_group_name_H-M   'P 1'
#
loop_
_entity.id
_entity.type
_entity.pdbx_description
1 polymer ?
#
loop_
_entity_poly.entity_id
_entity_poly.type
_entity_poly.pdbx_seq_one_letter_code
_entity_poly.pdbx_strand_id
1 'polypeptide(L)'
;MSIYKLWRGRTREVDLVVDAGGRLELFEAKWTELPDLGDTVDLEFVRNVIGKSRVIAGGVVSRTPNSFPFPNGFRALPVTELGV
;
A
#
# COMPACT_ATOMS: atom_id res chain seq x y z
N MET A 1 -1.75 3.71 -17.44
CA MET A 1 -1.44 3.20 -16.10
C MET A 1 -1.21 1.70 -16.16
N SER A 2 -0.11 1.25 -15.58
CA SER A 2 0.23 -0.18 -15.52
C SER A 2 0.04 -0.69 -14.10
N ILE A 3 -0.47 -1.92 -13.99
CA ILE A 3 -0.74 -2.54 -12.70
C ILE A 3 0.13 -3.80 -12.57
N TYR A 4 0.89 -3.87 -11.51
CA TYR A 4 1.71 -5.02 -11.16
C TYR A 4 1.10 -5.71 -9.93
N LYS A 5 0.86 -7.01 -10.03
CA LYS A 5 0.12 -7.73 -9.00
C LYS A 5 0.90 -7.97 -7.70
N LEU A 6 2.23 -8.03 -7.80
CA LEU A 6 3.03 -8.43 -6.66
C LEU A 6 4.45 -7.90 -6.79
N TRP A 7 4.95 -7.29 -5.72
CA TRP A 7 6.37 -7.09 -5.53
C TRP A 7 6.84 -8.01 -4.42
N ARG A 8 7.81 -8.85 -4.71
CA ARG A 8 8.32 -9.79 -3.72
C ARG A 8 9.83 -9.66 -3.62
N GLY A 9 10.29 -9.29 -2.42
CA GLY A 9 11.69 -9.37 -2.05
C GLY A 9 11.96 -10.66 -1.30
N ARG A 10 13.10 -10.71 -0.62
CA ARG A 10 13.53 -11.89 0.11
C ARG A 10 12.64 -12.22 1.31
N THR A 11 12.25 -11.19 2.06
CA THR A 11 11.45 -11.32 3.28
C THR A 11 10.25 -10.39 3.32
N ARG A 12 10.05 -9.61 2.25
CA ARG A 12 8.99 -8.60 2.17
C ARG A 12 8.25 -8.73 0.86
N GLU A 13 6.98 -8.43 0.88
CA GLU A 13 6.18 -8.39 -0.35
C GLU A 13 5.10 -7.32 -0.25
N VAL A 14 4.70 -6.80 -1.41
CA VAL A 14 3.58 -5.87 -1.55
C VAL A 14 2.62 -6.48 -2.56
N ASP A 15 1.36 -6.55 -2.19
CA ASP A 15 0.36 -7.27 -2.99
C ASP A 15 0.04 -6.62 -4.32
N LEU A 16 0.10 -5.29 -4.38
CA LEU A 16 -0.26 -4.56 -5.59
C LEU A 16 0.63 -3.32 -5.74
N VAL A 17 1.22 -3.21 -6.91
CA VAL A 17 1.97 -2.02 -7.31
C VAL A 17 1.29 -1.42 -8.53
N VAL A 18 0.90 -0.15 -8.44
CA VAL A 18 0.28 0.59 -9.54
C VAL A 18 1.27 1.61 -10.04
N ASP A 19 1.59 1.55 -11.33
CA ASP A 19 2.46 2.53 -11.99
C ASP A 19 1.58 3.58 -12.69
N ALA A 20 1.70 4.81 -12.24
CA ALA A 20 0.97 5.95 -12.77
C ALA A 20 1.97 6.94 -13.39
N GLY A 21 2.47 6.61 -14.58
CA GLY A 21 3.39 7.48 -15.29
C GLY A 21 4.78 7.56 -14.67
N GLY A 22 5.31 6.45 -14.17
CA GLY A 22 6.61 6.38 -13.51
C GLY A 22 6.56 6.64 -12.02
N ARG A 23 5.41 7.05 -11.50
CA ARG A 23 5.16 7.18 -10.07
C ARG A 23 4.36 5.98 -9.59
N LEU A 24 4.72 5.46 -8.43
CA LEU A 24 4.18 4.21 -7.95
C LEU A 24 3.27 4.41 -6.75
N GLU A 25 2.23 3.59 -6.70
CA GLU A 25 1.38 3.44 -5.53
C GLU A 25 1.48 1.99 -5.05
N LEU A 26 1.63 1.80 -3.76
CA LEU A 26 1.82 0.48 -3.15
C LEU A 26 0.63 0.13 -2.27
N PHE A 27 0.08 -1.06 -2.45
CA PHE A 27 -1.06 -1.51 -1.64
C PHE A 27 -0.80 -2.90 -1.06
N GLU A 28 -1.19 -3.06 0.20
CA GLU A 28 -1.13 -4.31 0.93
C GLU A 28 -2.52 -4.66 1.44
N ALA A 29 -2.96 -5.89 1.25
CA ALA A 29 -4.23 -6.34 1.77
C ALA A 29 -4.03 -6.96 3.14
N LYS A 30 -4.83 -6.54 4.12
CA LYS A 30 -4.85 -7.10 5.47
C LYS A 30 -6.29 -7.41 5.86
N TRP A 31 -6.52 -8.61 6.32
CA TRP A 31 -7.88 -9.06 6.65
C TRP A 31 -8.23 -8.67 8.09
N THR A 32 -8.30 -7.38 8.34
CA THR A 32 -8.58 -6.79 9.65
C THR A 32 -9.59 -5.64 9.53
N GLU A 33 -10.31 -5.37 10.60
CA GLU A 33 -11.20 -4.21 10.69
C GLU A 33 -10.49 -3.00 11.30
N LEU A 34 -9.33 -3.21 11.94
CA LEU A 34 -8.56 -2.16 12.60
C LEU A 34 -7.11 -2.20 12.14
N PRO A 35 -6.84 -1.79 10.89
CA PRO A 35 -5.46 -1.71 10.43
C PRO A 35 -4.70 -0.65 11.25
N ASP A 36 -3.43 -0.93 11.52
CA ASP A 36 -2.58 -0.04 12.28
C ASP A 36 -1.26 0.21 11.56
N LEU A 37 -0.42 1.06 12.16
CA LEU A 37 0.86 1.43 11.57
C LEU A 37 1.77 0.21 11.32
N GLY A 38 1.68 -0.81 12.15
CA GLY A 38 2.44 -2.04 11.97
C GLY A 38 2.11 -2.78 10.68
N ASP A 39 0.90 -2.59 10.16
CA ASP A 39 0.48 -3.19 8.89
C ASP A 39 1.15 -2.53 7.67
N THR A 40 1.82 -1.40 7.85
CA THR A 40 2.50 -0.67 6.76
C THR A 40 3.99 -0.99 6.66
N VAL A 41 4.51 -1.92 7.47
CA VAL A 41 5.96 -2.20 7.54
C VAL A 41 6.53 -2.60 6.18
N ASP A 42 5.84 -3.48 5.46
CA ASP A 42 6.31 -3.92 4.14
C ASP A 42 6.23 -2.78 3.12
N LEU A 43 5.19 -1.95 3.21
CA LEU A 43 5.05 -0.79 2.34
C LEU A 43 6.20 0.21 2.55
N GLU A 44 6.55 0.48 3.81
CA GLU A 44 7.68 1.37 4.13
C GLU A 44 9.00 0.80 3.61
N PHE A 45 9.21 -0.50 3.80
CA PHE A 45 10.43 -1.16 3.34
C PHE A 45 10.58 -1.03 1.82
N VAL A 46 9.53 -1.36 1.08
CA VAL A 46 9.55 -1.31 -0.38
C VAL A 46 9.72 0.13 -0.88
N ARG A 47 9.04 1.10 -0.23
CA ARG A 47 9.22 2.51 -0.55
C ARG A 47 10.68 2.95 -0.39
N ASN A 48 11.34 2.49 0.67
CA ASN A 48 12.75 2.84 0.90
C ASN A 48 13.68 2.20 -0.15
N VAL A 49 13.36 0.99 -0.61
CA VAL A 49 14.14 0.31 -1.64
C VAL A 49 13.98 0.99 -3.00
N ILE A 50 12.74 1.31 -3.38
CA ILE A 50 12.44 1.93 -4.67
C ILE A 50 12.81 3.40 -4.70
N GLY A 51 12.56 4.10 -3.61
CA GLY A 51 12.81 5.53 -3.49
C GLY A 51 11.54 6.31 -3.21
N LYS A 52 11.61 7.18 -2.20
CA LYS A 52 10.47 7.98 -1.75
C LYS A 52 9.96 8.94 -2.82
N SER A 53 10.83 9.37 -3.73
CA SER A 53 10.42 10.28 -4.81
C SER A 53 9.54 9.57 -5.85
N ARG A 54 9.62 8.26 -5.95
CA ARG A 54 8.85 7.48 -6.91
C ARG A 54 7.57 6.88 -6.32
N VAL A 55 7.57 6.56 -5.03
CA VAL A 55 6.41 6.01 -4.34
C VAL A 55 5.61 7.16 -3.73
N ILE A 56 4.53 7.53 -4.38
CA ILE A 56 3.79 8.75 -4.05
C ILE A 56 2.59 8.52 -3.15
N ALA A 57 2.11 7.29 -3.06
CA ALA A 57 0.90 6.98 -2.31
C ALA A 57 0.79 5.48 -2.07
N GLY A 58 -0.26 5.12 -1.39
CA GLY A 58 -0.62 3.73 -1.17
C GLY A 58 -1.22 3.52 0.19
N GLY A 59 -1.46 2.27 0.52
CA GLY A 59 -2.03 1.98 1.82
C GLY A 59 -2.36 0.53 2.05
N VAL A 60 -2.98 0.30 3.20
CA VAL A 60 -3.46 -0.99 3.64
C VAL A 60 -4.94 -1.08 3.32
N VAL A 61 -5.29 -1.97 2.42
CA VAL A 61 -6.67 -2.25 2.05
C VAL A 61 -7.21 -3.33 3.00
N SER A 62 -8.29 -3.03 3.69
CA SER A 62 -8.81 -3.90 4.74
C SER A 62 -10.33 -3.82 4.85
N ARG A 63 -10.87 -4.45 5.89
CA ARG A 63 -12.30 -4.37 6.20
C ARG A 63 -12.64 -3.17 7.11
N THR A 64 -11.75 -2.20 7.20
CA THR A 64 -12.05 -0.98 7.94
C THR A 64 -13.28 -0.27 7.35
N PRO A 65 -14.16 0.29 8.17
CA PRO A 65 -15.34 0.99 7.65
C PRO A 65 -15.02 2.34 7.01
N ASN A 66 -13.93 2.98 7.42
CA ASN A 66 -13.56 4.31 6.94
C ASN A 66 -12.08 4.39 6.63
N SER A 67 -11.73 5.22 5.64
CA SER A 67 -10.33 5.51 5.37
C SER A 67 -9.77 6.47 6.41
N PHE A 68 -8.48 6.33 6.72
CA PHE A 68 -7.77 7.26 7.59
C PHE A 68 -6.28 7.22 7.29
N PRO A 69 -5.55 8.32 7.54
CA PRO A 69 -4.12 8.37 7.26
C PRO A 69 -3.29 7.74 8.37
N PHE A 70 -2.14 7.16 7.98
CA PHE A 70 -1.08 6.82 8.92
C PHE A 70 -0.02 7.93 8.93
N PRO A 71 0.77 8.05 10.01
CA PRO A 71 1.78 9.12 10.09
C PRO A 71 2.88 9.04 9.04
N ASN A 72 3.07 7.89 8.41
CA ASN A 72 4.14 7.67 7.43
C ASN A 72 3.73 7.99 5.98
N GLY A 73 2.55 8.57 5.77
CA GLY A 73 2.06 8.92 4.44
C GLY A 73 1.21 7.86 3.75
N PHE A 74 1.21 6.64 4.24
CA PHE A 74 0.27 5.62 3.77
C PHE A 74 -1.09 5.80 4.44
N ARG A 75 -2.10 5.11 3.94
CA ARG A 75 -3.48 5.22 4.43
C ARG A 75 -4.08 3.84 4.68
N ALA A 76 -5.04 3.80 5.60
CA ALA A 76 -5.95 2.67 5.69
C ALA A 76 -7.11 2.93 4.74
N LEU A 77 -7.49 1.92 3.97
CA LEU A 77 -8.52 2.04 2.94
C LEU A 77 -9.53 0.90 3.07
N PRO A 78 -10.85 1.21 3.07
CA PRO A 78 -11.84 0.16 2.92
C PRO A 78 -11.68 -0.55 1.57
N VAL A 79 -11.86 -1.86 1.56
CA VAL A 79 -11.78 -2.63 0.31
C VAL A 79 -12.78 -2.11 -0.73
N THR A 80 -13.89 -1.55 -0.28
CA THR A 80 -14.93 -0.99 -1.16
C THR A 80 -14.46 0.24 -1.93
N GLU A 81 -13.42 0.95 -1.46
CA GLU A 81 -12.90 2.13 -2.16
C GLU A 81 -12.04 1.81 -3.36
N LEU A 82 -11.71 0.55 -3.58
CA LEU A 82 -10.99 0.13 -4.78
C LEU A 82 -11.87 0.05 -6.02
N GLY A 83 -13.13 0.43 -5.93
CA GLY A 83 -14.04 0.45 -7.07
C GLY A 83 -14.52 -0.93 -7.51
N VAL A 84 -14.55 -1.84 -6.57
CA VAL A 84 -14.96 -3.23 -6.85
C VAL A 84 -16.43 -3.42 -6.51
#